data_89f1de131c8f5b5fd5e2d7b2220c614b
#
_entry.id   89f1de131c8f5b5fd5e2d7b2220c614b
#
_cell.length_a   1.000
_cell.length_b   1.000
_cell.length_c   1.000
_cell.angle_alpha   90.00
_cell.angle_beta   90.00
_cell.angle_gamma   90.00
#
_symmetry.space_group_name_H-M   'P 1'
#
loop_
_entity.id
_entity.type
_entity.pdbx_description
1 polymer ?
#
loop_
_entity_poly.entity_id
_entity_poly.type
_entity_poly.pdbx_seq_one_letter_code
_entity_poly.pdbx_strand_id
1 'polypeptide(L)'
;MIKIQKINPLDDEKLEELGFTWHTDSDGSKYLNDELVVVSQDEAEAYYQAGNEVYDMFVEAAQYVIDNELFFELGIPFNLIDMIKQSWENDVHWHIYGRFDFAGGIDAKPIKLIEFNADTPTSLFETALLQWALLKENSLDEEKQFNNVYESISKNFKRLICLDEDISSFDENYDGWKILFSSVEGDDEEEATTRLLQQMATDAGFNTSFEYLQDVRFGNDGIFDADENNYEYWFKLFPWEDLATDESELVVTLNEIMNNQKAIILNPAYTLLFQSKGIMKIMYDLFPDSPYLLKTSFEPLENTKQVEKTLFGREGANTKIIDANGNIVEQVDGPYDNYNKIYQEYVEFPQDAKKDKYQAGVFFAYEACGLSFRKGGEILDNMSKFVGHVIA
;
A
#
# COMPACT_ATOMS: atom_id res chain seq x y z
N MET A 1 -18.32 -1.46 -20.45
CA MET A 1 -18.01 -0.03 -20.17
C MET A 1 -18.46 0.25 -18.75
N ILE A 2 -17.57 0.76 -17.91
CA ILE A 2 -17.87 1.03 -16.50
C ILE A 2 -19.02 2.02 -16.34
N LYS A 3 -19.76 1.86 -15.23
CA LYS A 3 -20.84 2.78 -14.88
C LYS A 3 -20.29 3.87 -13.97
N ILE A 4 -20.61 5.11 -14.28
CA ILE A 4 -20.15 6.30 -13.56
C ILE A 4 -21.36 7.09 -13.08
N GLN A 5 -21.36 7.49 -11.82
CA GLN A 5 -22.31 8.43 -11.23
C GLN A 5 -21.63 9.78 -11.03
N LYS A 6 -22.17 10.84 -11.64
CA LYS A 6 -21.71 12.20 -11.39
C LYS A 6 -22.20 12.68 -10.04
N ILE A 7 -21.33 13.41 -9.34
CA ILE A 7 -21.58 13.97 -8.01
C ILE A 7 -21.14 15.45 -7.94
N ASN A 8 -21.58 16.14 -6.91
CA ASN A 8 -21.01 17.42 -6.54
C ASN A 8 -19.68 17.17 -5.82
N PRO A 9 -18.56 17.79 -6.24
CA PRO A 9 -17.30 17.67 -5.52
C PRO A 9 -17.38 18.36 -4.15
N LEU A 10 -16.49 17.98 -3.23
CA LEU A 10 -16.19 18.79 -2.07
C LEU A 10 -15.47 20.07 -2.53
N ASP A 11 -15.84 21.22 -1.94
CA ASP A 11 -15.10 22.45 -2.18
C ASP A 11 -13.76 22.47 -1.42
N ASP A 12 -12.87 23.38 -1.82
CA ASP A 12 -11.52 23.44 -1.27
C ASP A 12 -11.52 23.75 0.23
N GLU A 13 -12.46 24.58 0.73
CA GLU A 13 -12.58 24.93 2.14
C GLU A 13 -12.92 23.68 2.98
N LYS A 14 -13.84 22.84 2.50
CA LYS A 14 -14.18 21.57 3.17
C LYS A 14 -13.04 20.57 3.14
N LEU A 15 -12.30 20.50 2.03
CA LEU A 15 -11.14 19.61 1.91
C LEU A 15 -10.05 20.02 2.91
N GLU A 16 -9.75 21.32 3.02
CA GLU A 16 -8.80 21.86 4.00
C GLU A 16 -9.27 21.66 5.45
N GLU A 17 -10.57 21.82 5.74
CA GLU A 17 -11.16 21.51 7.05
C GLU A 17 -11.00 20.03 7.44
N LEU A 18 -11.03 19.12 6.46
CA LEU A 18 -10.74 17.70 6.66
C LEU A 18 -9.25 17.38 6.79
N GLY A 19 -8.37 18.36 6.54
CA GLY A 19 -6.92 18.17 6.55
C GLY A 19 -6.34 17.74 5.20
N PHE A 20 -7.11 17.81 4.12
CA PHE A 20 -6.68 17.42 2.78
C PHE A 20 -6.20 18.63 1.98
N THR A 21 -4.89 18.94 2.08
CA THR A 21 -4.29 20.15 1.49
C THR A 21 -3.77 19.95 0.07
N TRP A 22 -3.50 18.71 -0.37
CA TRP A 22 -2.98 18.37 -1.71
C TRP A 22 -4.10 18.11 -2.75
N HIS A 23 -5.24 18.79 -2.61
CA HIS A 23 -6.42 18.61 -3.47
C HIS A 23 -6.26 19.15 -4.90
N THR A 24 -5.17 19.85 -5.19
CA THR A 24 -4.90 20.45 -6.51
C THR A 24 -3.50 20.07 -6.97
N ASP A 25 -3.44 19.39 -8.12
CA ASP A 25 -2.17 18.95 -8.71
C ASP A 25 -1.32 20.12 -9.25
N SER A 26 -0.07 19.85 -9.57
CA SER A 26 0.90 20.84 -10.04
C SER A 26 0.48 21.54 -11.34
N ASP A 27 -0.39 20.93 -12.16
CA ASP A 27 -0.96 21.52 -13.37
C ASP A 27 -2.22 22.36 -13.13
N GLY A 28 -2.66 22.48 -11.86
CA GLY A 28 -3.86 23.18 -11.44
C GLY A 28 -5.15 22.38 -11.58
N SER A 29 -5.10 21.12 -12.00
CA SER A 29 -6.27 20.24 -12.03
C SER A 29 -6.61 19.70 -10.63
N LYS A 30 -7.87 19.34 -10.42
CA LYS A 30 -8.29 18.74 -9.14
C LYS A 30 -7.86 17.27 -9.10
N TYR A 31 -7.29 16.86 -7.95
CA TYR A 31 -6.90 15.49 -7.69
C TYR A 31 -8.12 14.57 -7.45
N LEU A 32 -9.11 15.03 -6.66
CA LEU A 32 -10.37 14.33 -6.49
C LEU A 32 -11.28 14.50 -7.70
N ASN A 33 -11.83 13.39 -8.20
CA ASN A 33 -12.75 13.42 -9.32
C ASN A 33 -14.21 13.72 -8.85
N ASP A 34 -14.99 14.39 -9.73
CA ASP A 34 -16.41 14.72 -9.51
C ASP A 34 -17.34 13.56 -9.90
N GLU A 35 -16.88 12.33 -9.79
CA GLU A 35 -17.62 11.13 -10.18
C GLU A 35 -17.29 9.96 -9.27
N LEU A 36 -18.24 9.02 -9.16
CA LEU A 36 -18.07 7.75 -8.44
C LEU A 36 -18.17 6.60 -9.43
N VAL A 37 -17.35 5.58 -9.25
CA VAL A 37 -17.52 4.28 -9.93
C VAL A 37 -18.70 3.56 -9.28
N VAL A 38 -19.68 3.16 -10.10
CA VAL A 38 -20.81 2.35 -9.62
C VAL A 38 -20.42 0.88 -9.65
N VAL A 39 -20.33 0.28 -8.49
CA VAL A 39 -19.94 -1.12 -8.25
C VAL A 39 -21.16 -1.91 -7.79
N SER A 40 -21.38 -3.11 -8.28
CA SER A 40 -22.39 -4.01 -7.72
C SER A 40 -21.90 -4.66 -6.42
N GLN A 41 -22.82 -5.22 -5.63
CA GLN A 41 -22.46 -5.96 -4.42
C GLN A 41 -21.56 -7.16 -4.74
N ASP A 42 -21.82 -7.87 -5.84
CA ASP A 42 -21.03 -9.03 -6.27
C ASP A 42 -19.61 -8.62 -6.70
N GLU A 43 -19.44 -7.45 -7.34
CA GLU A 43 -18.11 -6.91 -7.69
C GLU A 43 -17.33 -6.49 -6.45
N ALA A 44 -17.98 -5.85 -5.46
CA ALA A 44 -17.34 -5.50 -4.20
C ALA A 44 -16.88 -6.75 -3.43
N GLU A 45 -17.74 -7.78 -3.37
CA GLU A 45 -17.41 -9.07 -2.76
C GLU A 45 -16.25 -9.78 -3.49
N ALA A 46 -16.20 -9.69 -4.83
CA ALA A 46 -15.11 -10.26 -5.60
C ALA A 46 -13.76 -9.60 -5.29
N TYR A 47 -13.72 -8.28 -5.07
CA TYR A 47 -12.50 -7.60 -4.62
C TYR A 47 -12.09 -7.99 -3.19
N TYR A 48 -13.07 -8.16 -2.29
CA TYR A 48 -12.81 -8.66 -0.94
C TYR A 48 -12.13 -10.04 -0.99
N GLN A 49 -12.71 -10.98 -1.75
CA GLN A 49 -12.16 -12.32 -1.89
C GLN A 49 -10.79 -12.31 -2.58
N ALA A 50 -10.63 -11.53 -3.66
CA ALA A 50 -9.34 -11.42 -4.36
C ALA A 50 -8.23 -10.91 -3.46
N GLY A 51 -8.48 -9.86 -2.64
CA GLY A 51 -7.51 -9.32 -1.71
C GLY A 51 -7.05 -10.35 -0.69
N ASN A 52 -7.98 -11.10 -0.10
CA ASN A 52 -7.65 -12.13 0.89
C ASN A 52 -6.89 -13.32 0.28
N GLU A 53 -7.37 -13.88 -0.84
CA GLU A 53 -6.68 -15.00 -1.49
C GLU A 53 -5.28 -14.63 -2.00
N VAL A 54 -5.12 -13.41 -2.52
CA VAL A 54 -3.82 -12.93 -3.00
C VAL A 54 -2.86 -12.69 -1.84
N TYR A 55 -3.34 -12.20 -0.68
CA TYR A 55 -2.49 -12.04 0.50
C TYR A 55 -1.91 -13.37 0.97
N ASP A 56 -2.72 -14.43 1.02
CA ASP A 56 -2.24 -15.78 1.36
C ASP A 56 -1.14 -16.25 0.40
N MET A 57 -1.28 -15.97 -0.91
CA MET A 57 -0.25 -16.28 -1.90
C MET A 57 1.05 -15.47 -1.67
N PHE A 58 0.96 -14.21 -1.24
CA PHE A 58 2.13 -13.41 -0.86
C PHE A 58 2.85 -14.01 0.32
N VAL A 59 2.12 -14.46 1.34
CA VAL A 59 2.69 -15.11 2.53
C VAL A 59 3.44 -16.39 2.14
N GLU A 60 2.83 -17.26 1.33
CA GLU A 60 3.49 -18.49 0.86
C GLU A 60 4.71 -18.20 -0.03
N ALA A 61 4.62 -17.18 -0.89
CA ALA A 61 5.74 -16.77 -1.74
C ALA A 61 6.91 -16.17 -0.93
N ALA A 62 6.62 -15.36 0.10
CA ALA A 62 7.64 -14.84 0.99
C ALA A 62 8.34 -15.94 1.79
N GLN A 63 7.58 -16.91 2.31
CA GLN A 63 8.18 -18.09 2.96
C GLN A 63 9.10 -18.84 1.99
N TYR A 64 8.65 -19.05 0.74
CA TYR A 64 9.47 -19.70 -0.28
C TYR A 64 10.75 -18.93 -0.59
N VAL A 65 10.68 -17.59 -0.67
CA VAL A 65 11.86 -16.71 -0.87
C VAL A 65 12.85 -16.87 0.29
N ILE A 66 12.37 -16.86 1.52
CA ILE A 66 13.20 -16.99 2.73
C ILE A 66 13.86 -18.37 2.78
N ASP A 67 13.10 -19.46 2.56
CA ASP A 67 13.59 -20.84 2.61
C ASP A 67 14.64 -21.14 1.54
N ASN A 68 14.55 -20.47 0.38
CA ASN A 68 15.45 -20.68 -0.76
C ASN A 68 16.48 -19.55 -0.94
N GLU A 69 16.51 -18.58 -0.02
CA GLU A 69 17.44 -17.43 -0.02
C GLU A 69 17.40 -16.58 -1.32
N LEU A 70 16.20 -16.41 -1.90
CA LEU A 70 16.00 -15.71 -3.19
C LEU A 70 15.92 -14.19 -3.05
N PHE A 71 16.56 -13.62 -2.03
CA PHE A 71 16.48 -12.17 -1.74
C PHE A 71 17.03 -11.30 -2.87
N PHE A 72 18.11 -11.75 -3.52
CA PHE A 72 18.76 -10.99 -4.60
C PHE A 72 17.94 -10.96 -5.88
N GLU A 73 17.19 -12.01 -6.16
CA GLU A 73 16.26 -12.09 -7.28
C GLU A 73 15.14 -11.04 -7.13
N LEU A 74 14.74 -10.76 -5.90
CA LEU A 74 13.78 -9.73 -5.58
C LEU A 74 14.41 -8.33 -5.44
N GLY A 75 15.73 -8.20 -5.62
CA GLY A 75 16.44 -6.93 -5.47
C GLY A 75 16.54 -6.43 -4.02
N ILE A 76 16.36 -7.31 -3.05
CA ILE A 76 16.42 -6.96 -1.62
C ILE A 76 17.84 -6.50 -1.26
N PRO A 77 18.00 -5.30 -0.65
CA PRO A 77 19.28 -4.83 -0.16
C PRO A 77 19.87 -5.79 0.89
N PHE A 78 21.17 -6.09 0.72
CA PHE A 78 21.86 -7.08 1.56
C PHE A 78 21.77 -6.75 3.07
N ASN A 79 21.85 -5.47 3.44
CA ASN A 79 21.82 -5.00 4.81
C ASN A 79 20.46 -5.13 5.52
N LEU A 80 19.39 -5.49 4.78
CA LEU A 80 18.05 -5.74 5.36
C LEU A 80 17.72 -7.21 5.53
N ILE A 81 18.50 -8.15 4.97
CA ILE A 81 18.16 -9.58 4.96
C ILE A 81 17.96 -10.14 6.37
N ASP A 82 18.83 -9.77 7.31
CA ASP A 82 18.73 -10.26 8.70
C ASP A 82 17.47 -9.73 9.39
N MET A 83 17.15 -8.44 9.17
CA MET A 83 15.93 -7.81 9.72
C MET A 83 14.66 -8.42 9.11
N ILE A 84 14.69 -8.74 7.82
CA ILE A 84 13.58 -9.42 7.13
C ILE A 84 13.35 -10.80 7.74
N LYS A 85 14.39 -11.62 7.86
CA LYS A 85 14.28 -12.96 8.46
C LYS A 85 13.78 -12.88 9.89
N GLN A 86 14.36 -11.99 10.71
CA GLN A 86 13.97 -11.81 12.12
C GLN A 86 12.51 -11.36 12.25
N SER A 87 12.09 -10.38 11.44
CA SER A 87 10.72 -9.90 11.51
C SER A 87 9.70 -10.90 10.96
N TRP A 88 10.12 -11.79 10.05
CA TRP A 88 9.28 -12.88 9.56
C TRP A 88 9.10 -14.02 10.57
N GLU A 89 10.17 -14.41 11.28
CA GLU A 89 10.17 -15.52 12.23
C GLU A 89 9.52 -15.20 13.57
N ASN A 90 9.22 -13.93 13.85
CA ASN A 90 8.70 -13.49 15.13
C ASN A 90 7.36 -12.76 14.98
N ASP A 91 6.29 -13.39 15.44
CA ASP A 91 4.88 -12.96 15.30
C ASP A 91 4.57 -11.57 15.91
N VAL A 92 5.46 -11.01 16.75
CA VAL A 92 5.29 -9.64 17.28
C VAL A 92 5.47 -8.56 16.21
N HIS A 93 6.09 -8.89 15.08
CA HIS A 93 6.25 -8.00 13.94
C HIS A 93 5.04 -8.09 13.01
N TRP A 94 4.01 -7.35 13.32
CA TRP A 94 2.71 -7.42 12.66
C TRP A 94 2.59 -6.45 11.48
N HIS A 95 2.06 -6.90 10.34
CA HIS A 95 1.74 -6.05 9.21
C HIS A 95 0.48 -5.23 9.50
N ILE A 96 0.60 -3.92 9.53
CA ILE A 96 -0.51 -3.04 9.91
C ILE A 96 -1.48 -2.85 8.75
N TYR A 97 -0.97 -2.48 7.57
CA TYR A 97 -1.81 -2.25 6.40
C TYR A 97 -1.00 -2.26 5.10
N GLY A 98 -1.70 -2.50 4.00
CA GLY A 98 -1.17 -2.42 2.65
C GLY A 98 -2.29 -2.11 1.66
N ARG A 99 -1.94 -1.90 0.37
CA ARG A 99 -2.90 -1.70 -0.72
C ARG A 99 -2.52 -2.55 -1.93
N PHE A 100 -3.43 -3.44 -2.32
CA PHE A 100 -3.35 -4.13 -3.60
C PHE A 100 -3.82 -3.23 -4.72
N ASP A 101 -3.11 -3.23 -5.82
CA ASP A 101 -3.52 -2.59 -7.06
C ASP A 101 -3.94 -3.66 -8.07
N PHE A 102 -5.22 -3.59 -8.51
CA PHE A 102 -5.81 -4.56 -9.42
C PHE A 102 -6.26 -3.91 -10.74
N ALA A 103 -6.17 -4.68 -11.81
CA ALA A 103 -6.92 -4.45 -13.05
C ALA A 103 -8.19 -5.29 -13.08
N GLY A 104 -9.23 -4.83 -13.74
CA GLY A 104 -10.48 -5.59 -13.87
C GLY A 104 -11.39 -5.49 -12.65
N GLY A 105 -12.22 -6.52 -12.42
CA GLY A 105 -13.19 -6.60 -11.31
C GLY A 105 -14.51 -5.87 -11.58
N ILE A 106 -14.55 -4.94 -12.51
CA ILE A 106 -15.72 -4.22 -12.99
C ILE A 106 -15.85 -4.41 -14.52
N ASP A 107 -17.03 -4.12 -15.06
CA ASP A 107 -17.32 -4.27 -16.51
C ASP A 107 -17.09 -5.70 -17.03
N ALA A 108 -17.39 -6.70 -16.19
CA ALA A 108 -17.21 -8.13 -16.48
C ALA A 108 -15.76 -8.52 -16.86
N LYS A 109 -14.76 -7.71 -16.55
CA LYS A 109 -13.34 -8.06 -16.67
C LYS A 109 -12.86 -8.85 -15.45
N PRO A 110 -12.04 -9.89 -15.62
CA PRO A 110 -11.48 -10.62 -14.48
C PRO A 110 -10.56 -9.71 -13.65
N ILE A 111 -10.54 -9.92 -12.35
CA ILE A 111 -9.58 -9.26 -11.45
C ILE A 111 -8.18 -9.82 -11.71
N LYS A 112 -7.20 -8.92 -11.89
CA LYS A 112 -5.79 -9.27 -12.07
C LYS A 112 -4.91 -8.40 -11.20
N LEU A 113 -4.01 -9.03 -10.45
CA LEU A 113 -3.03 -8.35 -9.60
C LEU A 113 -2.00 -7.60 -10.45
N ILE A 114 -1.80 -6.33 -10.14
CA ILE A 114 -0.79 -5.46 -10.73
C ILE A 114 0.44 -5.34 -9.82
N GLU A 115 0.21 -5.09 -8.51
CA GLU A 115 1.24 -4.98 -7.48
C GLU A 115 0.62 -4.94 -6.08
N PHE A 116 1.45 -5.05 -5.06
CA PHE A 116 1.09 -4.85 -3.66
C PHE A 116 1.99 -3.78 -3.04
N ASN A 117 1.41 -2.68 -2.64
CA ASN A 117 2.06 -1.63 -1.86
C ASN A 117 1.91 -1.99 -0.38
N ALA A 118 2.90 -2.69 0.16
CA ALA A 118 2.82 -3.34 1.47
C ALA A 118 3.53 -2.58 2.60
N ASP A 119 4.46 -1.66 2.27
CA ASP A 119 5.22 -0.92 3.27
C ASP A 119 4.62 0.48 3.52
N THR A 120 4.53 1.29 2.47
CA THR A 120 4.11 2.70 2.56
C THR A 120 3.03 3.06 1.52
N PRO A 121 1.85 2.40 1.52
CA PRO A 121 0.82 2.69 0.53
C PRO A 121 0.23 4.08 0.72
N THR A 122 0.05 4.79 -0.39
CA THR A 122 -0.66 6.08 -0.48
C THR A 122 -2.16 5.91 -0.68
N SER A 123 -2.91 7.02 -0.79
CA SER A 123 -4.38 7.07 -0.96
C SER A 123 -5.18 6.50 0.21
N LEU A 124 -4.56 6.41 1.40
CA LEU A 124 -5.25 5.97 2.61
C LEU A 124 -6.29 7.00 3.04
N PHE A 125 -5.90 8.27 3.08
CA PHE A 125 -6.76 9.37 3.51
C PHE A 125 -7.99 9.48 2.62
N GLU A 126 -7.78 9.41 1.31
CA GLU A 126 -8.84 9.46 0.31
C GLU A 126 -9.80 8.28 0.43
N THR A 127 -9.27 7.08 0.62
CA THR A 127 -10.08 5.86 0.69
C THR A 127 -10.84 5.79 2.01
N ALA A 128 -10.18 6.05 3.14
CA ALA A 128 -10.81 5.95 4.46
C ALA A 128 -11.84 7.06 4.72
N LEU A 129 -11.54 8.31 4.31
CA LEU A 129 -12.31 9.47 4.72
C LEU A 129 -12.99 10.21 3.56
N LEU A 130 -12.25 10.57 2.51
CA LEU A 130 -12.78 11.50 1.50
C LEU A 130 -13.88 10.90 0.65
N GLN A 131 -13.77 9.62 0.23
CA GLN A 131 -14.85 9.00 -0.53
C GLN A 131 -16.14 8.83 0.28
N TRP A 132 -16.05 8.64 1.61
CA TRP A 132 -17.19 8.66 2.50
C TRP A 132 -17.79 10.06 2.60
N ALA A 133 -16.94 11.10 2.77
CA ALA A 133 -17.38 12.49 2.80
C ALA A 133 -18.08 12.90 1.49
N LEU A 134 -17.65 12.39 0.34
CA LEU A 134 -18.32 12.58 -0.95
C LEU A 134 -19.72 12.00 -0.98
N LEU A 135 -19.98 10.83 -0.36
CA LEU A 135 -21.35 10.30 -0.23
C LEU A 135 -22.22 11.22 0.61
N LYS A 136 -21.73 11.67 1.76
CA LYS A 136 -22.46 12.58 2.65
C LYS A 136 -22.82 13.88 1.97
N GLU A 137 -21.86 14.52 1.28
CA GLU A 137 -22.08 15.77 0.54
C GLU A 137 -23.20 15.63 -0.48
N ASN A 138 -23.30 14.45 -1.10
CA ASN A 138 -24.30 14.18 -2.13
C ASN A 138 -25.58 13.52 -1.59
N SER A 139 -25.75 13.45 -0.28
CA SER A 139 -26.91 12.80 0.37
C SER A 139 -27.14 11.35 -0.12
N LEU A 140 -26.05 10.66 -0.43
CA LEU A 140 -26.05 9.23 -0.75
C LEU A 140 -25.96 8.41 0.54
N ASP A 141 -26.37 7.15 0.45
CA ASP A 141 -26.31 6.22 1.56
C ASP A 141 -24.84 5.89 1.90
N GLU A 142 -24.41 6.25 3.09
CA GLU A 142 -23.04 6.10 3.58
C GLU A 142 -22.62 4.62 3.74
N GLU A 143 -23.59 3.70 3.91
CA GLU A 143 -23.35 2.26 3.99
C GLU A 143 -23.10 1.62 2.60
N LYS A 144 -23.30 2.39 1.51
CA LYS A 144 -23.13 1.94 0.13
C LYS A 144 -21.69 2.11 -0.38
N GLN A 145 -20.73 1.72 0.46
CA GLN A 145 -19.31 1.60 0.08
C GLN A 145 -18.70 0.33 0.69
N PHE A 146 -17.77 -0.28 -0.03
CA PHE A 146 -16.81 -1.20 0.56
C PHE A 146 -15.67 -0.37 1.18
N ASN A 147 -15.89 0.13 2.39
CA ASN A 147 -15.00 1.04 3.08
C ASN A 147 -15.06 0.87 4.60
N ASN A 148 -14.36 -0.14 5.10
CA ASN A 148 -14.13 -0.38 6.53
C ASN A 148 -12.66 -0.09 6.90
N VAL A 149 -11.97 0.74 6.10
CA VAL A 149 -10.51 0.94 6.23
C VAL A 149 -10.14 1.47 7.60
N TYR A 150 -10.82 2.52 8.07
CA TYR A 150 -10.53 3.14 9.36
C TYR A 150 -10.68 2.15 10.51
N GLU A 151 -11.82 1.47 10.58
CA GLU A 151 -12.14 0.51 11.63
C GLU A 151 -11.25 -0.73 11.59
N SER A 152 -10.94 -1.20 10.39
CA SER A 152 -10.09 -2.38 10.20
C SER A 152 -8.65 -2.10 10.62
N ILE A 153 -8.08 -0.97 10.24
CA ILE A 153 -6.72 -0.58 10.66
C ILE A 153 -6.70 -0.33 12.18
N SER A 154 -7.71 0.38 12.74
CA SER A 154 -7.79 0.57 14.20
C SER A 154 -7.85 -0.77 14.96
N LYS A 155 -8.63 -1.73 14.48
CA LYS A 155 -8.66 -3.09 15.05
C LYS A 155 -7.33 -3.82 14.84
N ASN A 156 -6.69 -3.62 13.70
CA ASN A 156 -5.43 -4.28 13.39
C ASN A 156 -4.27 -3.79 14.28
N PHE A 157 -4.28 -2.52 14.70
CA PHE A 157 -3.34 -2.05 15.73
C PHE A 157 -3.44 -2.85 17.03
N LYS A 158 -4.66 -3.25 17.45
CA LYS A 158 -4.82 -4.08 18.66
C LYS A 158 -4.11 -5.43 18.56
N ARG A 159 -3.89 -5.94 17.34
CA ARG A 159 -3.14 -7.19 17.12
C ARG A 159 -1.65 -7.10 17.43
N LEU A 160 -1.09 -5.90 17.56
CA LEU A 160 0.27 -5.73 18.11
C LEU A 160 0.40 -6.29 19.52
N ILE A 161 -0.72 -6.37 20.24
CA ILE A 161 -0.78 -6.88 21.61
C ILE A 161 -1.41 -8.28 21.66
N CYS A 162 -2.51 -8.46 20.91
CA CYS A 162 -3.30 -9.70 20.96
C CYS A 162 -2.82 -10.76 19.96
N LEU A 163 -2.00 -10.36 18.96
CA LEU A 163 -1.61 -11.21 17.84
C LEU A 163 -2.83 -11.83 17.14
N ASP A 164 -2.86 -13.14 16.97
CA ASP A 164 -3.99 -13.88 16.40
C ASP A 164 -5.13 -14.18 17.41
N GLU A 165 -4.95 -13.80 18.68
CA GLU A 165 -6.00 -13.97 19.70
C GLU A 165 -7.15 -12.97 19.48
N ASP A 166 -8.23 -13.17 20.25
CA ASP A 166 -9.38 -12.26 20.21
C ASP A 166 -8.96 -10.85 20.67
N ILE A 167 -9.14 -9.86 19.77
CA ILE A 167 -8.82 -8.45 20.04
C ILE A 167 -9.60 -7.84 21.22
N SER A 168 -10.66 -8.50 21.71
CA SER A 168 -11.38 -8.10 22.94
C SER A 168 -10.52 -8.24 24.20
N SER A 169 -9.43 -9.01 24.15
CA SER A 169 -8.45 -9.15 25.25
C SER A 169 -7.45 -7.98 25.32
N PHE A 170 -7.52 -7.01 24.40
CA PHE A 170 -6.58 -5.90 24.34
C PHE A 170 -6.43 -5.15 25.65
N ASP A 171 -7.56 -4.71 26.26
CA ASP A 171 -7.54 -3.90 27.49
C ASP A 171 -6.97 -4.66 28.70
N GLU A 172 -7.02 -6.01 28.69
CA GLU A 172 -6.46 -6.87 29.75
C GLU A 172 -4.95 -7.07 29.58
N ASN A 173 -4.44 -7.04 28.33
CA ASN A 173 -3.06 -7.34 27.98
C ASN A 173 -2.20 -6.09 27.73
N TYR A 174 -2.82 -4.94 27.47
CA TYR A 174 -2.12 -3.71 27.16
C TYR A 174 -1.49 -3.07 28.40
N ASP A 175 -0.17 -2.92 28.42
CA ASP A 175 0.61 -2.40 29.56
C ASP A 175 1.14 -0.97 29.31
N GLY A 176 0.44 -0.20 28.48
CA GLY A 176 0.74 1.21 28.25
C GLY A 176 1.89 1.49 27.27
N TRP A 177 2.26 0.52 26.45
CA TRP A 177 3.27 0.69 25.40
C TRP A 177 2.91 1.80 24.43
N LYS A 178 3.94 2.53 23.97
CA LYS A 178 3.77 3.72 23.17
C LYS A 178 4.20 3.50 21.73
N ILE A 179 3.48 4.15 20.80
CA ILE A 179 3.83 4.16 19.38
C ILE A 179 4.27 5.58 18.99
N LEU A 180 5.48 5.71 18.44
CA LEU A 180 5.94 6.92 17.78
C LEU A 180 5.62 6.81 16.28
N PHE A 181 4.91 7.79 15.74
CA PHE A 181 4.62 7.92 14.32
C PHE A 181 5.54 8.96 13.69
N SER A 182 6.09 8.67 12.51
CA SER A 182 7.03 9.55 11.85
C SER A 182 6.86 9.58 10.33
N SER A 183 6.90 10.79 9.76
CA SER A 183 7.03 11.06 8.33
C SER A 183 8.16 12.07 8.08
N VAL A 184 8.53 12.25 6.83
CA VAL A 184 9.47 13.29 6.43
C VAL A 184 8.77 14.66 6.54
N GLU A 185 9.49 15.70 7.02
CA GLU A 185 8.96 17.06 7.06
C GLU A 185 8.85 17.63 5.65
N GLY A 186 7.73 18.32 5.38
CA GLY A 186 7.50 19.05 4.13
C GLY A 186 6.76 18.29 3.04
N ASP A 187 6.26 17.09 3.34
CA ASP A 187 5.31 16.36 2.50
C ASP A 187 3.95 16.27 3.21
N ASP A 188 2.98 17.07 2.76
CA ASP A 188 1.67 17.20 3.39
C ASP A 188 0.86 15.90 3.29
N GLU A 189 0.99 15.13 2.20
CA GLU A 189 0.29 13.85 2.00
C GLU A 189 0.83 12.78 2.96
N GLU A 190 2.15 12.67 3.07
CA GLU A 190 2.79 11.72 3.98
C GLU A 190 2.49 12.05 5.45
N GLU A 191 2.56 13.34 5.82
CA GLU A 191 2.23 13.78 7.18
C GLU A 191 0.78 13.48 7.52
N ALA A 192 -0.19 13.84 6.65
CA ALA A 192 -1.60 13.61 6.89
C ALA A 192 -1.92 12.11 6.97
N THR A 193 -1.33 11.29 6.10
CA THR A 193 -1.44 9.82 6.15
C THR A 193 -0.92 9.27 7.49
N THR A 194 0.25 9.73 7.92
CA THR A 194 0.87 9.29 9.18
C THR A 194 0.03 9.71 10.39
N ARG A 195 -0.50 10.95 10.40
CA ARG A 195 -1.37 11.43 11.47
C ARG A 195 -2.72 10.72 11.50
N LEU A 196 -3.25 10.32 10.35
CA LEU A 196 -4.47 9.51 10.28
C LEU A 196 -4.24 8.12 10.91
N LEU A 197 -3.10 7.49 10.62
CA LEU A 197 -2.71 6.22 11.24
C LEU A 197 -2.48 6.38 12.76
N GLN A 198 -1.86 7.49 13.19
CA GLN A 198 -1.72 7.83 14.60
C GLN A 198 -3.09 7.93 15.28
N GLN A 199 -4.07 8.59 14.64
CA GLN A 199 -5.42 8.70 15.18
C GLN A 199 -6.09 7.33 15.29
N MET A 200 -5.96 6.47 14.26
CA MET A 200 -6.49 5.11 14.29
C MET A 200 -5.89 4.27 15.44
N ALA A 201 -4.59 4.41 15.70
CA ALA A 201 -3.92 3.75 16.83
C ALA A 201 -4.37 4.32 18.19
N THR A 202 -4.57 5.64 18.26
CA THR A 202 -5.10 6.31 19.46
C THR A 202 -6.52 5.82 19.77
N ASP A 203 -7.37 5.73 18.75
CA ASP A 203 -8.74 5.22 18.90
C ASP A 203 -8.78 3.72 19.22
N ALA A 204 -7.74 2.97 18.83
CA ALA A 204 -7.54 1.59 19.25
C ALA A 204 -7.15 1.47 20.75
N GLY A 205 -6.72 2.55 21.38
CA GLY A 205 -6.38 2.60 22.81
C GLY A 205 -4.88 2.73 23.11
N PHE A 206 -4.04 2.92 22.09
CA PHE A 206 -2.60 3.13 22.31
C PHE A 206 -2.26 4.54 22.76
N ASN A 207 -1.18 4.67 23.54
CA ASN A 207 -0.51 5.94 23.75
C ASN A 207 0.35 6.26 22.51
N THR A 208 0.10 7.38 21.85
CA THR A 208 0.78 7.73 20.60
C THR A 208 1.42 9.10 20.67
N SER A 209 2.49 9.28 19.91
CA SER A 209 3.12 10.58 19.63
C SER A 209 3.50 10.66 18.16
N PHE A 210 3.75 11.87 17.69
CA PHE A 210 4.26 12.13 16.34
C PHE A 210 5.54 12.95 16.45
N GLU A 211 6.54 12.59 15.65
CA GLU A 211 7.78 13.35 15.48
C GLU A 211 8.21 13.28 14.01
N TYR A 212 8.77 14.35 13.45
CA TYR A 212 9.35 14.25 12.13
C TYR A 212 10.58 13.34 12.14
N LEU A 213 10.79 12.63 11.05
CA LEU A 213 11.82 11.58 10.97
C LEU A 213 13.22 12.07 11.32
N GLN A 214 13.57 13.30 10.89
CA GLN A 214 14.86 13.93 11.19
C GLN A 214 15.07 14.28 12.66
N ASP A 215 14.01 14.37 13.46
CA ASP A 215 14.06 14.68 14.88
C ASP A 215 13.99 13.43 15.78
N VAL A 216 13.68 12.26 15.18
CA VAL A 216 13.71 10.98 15.88
C VAL A 216 15.15 10.59 16.18
N ARG A 217 15.38 10.17 17.41
CA ARG A 217 16.70 9.72 17.84
C ARG A 217 16.75 8.22 18.02
N PHE A 218 17.73 7.59 17.38
CA PHE A 218 17.98 6.16 17.41
C PHE A 218 19.25 5.86 18.20
N GLY A 219 19.16 4.95 19.18
CA GLY A 219 20.28 4.47 19.96
C GLY A 219 20.16 2.97 20.22
N ASN A 220 21.25 2.33 20.60
CA ASN A 220 21.25 0.86 20.88
C ASN A 220 20.31 0.47 22.04
N ASP A 221 19.80 1.43 22.78
CA ASP A 221 18.88 1.29 23.90
C ASP A 221 17.41 1.59 23.54
N GLY A 222 17.12 2.08 22.35
CA GLY A 222 15.74 2.31 21.88
C GLY A 222 15.56 3.40 20.84
N ILE A 223 14.30 3.78 20.64
CA ILE A 223 13.85 4.85 19.74
C ILE A 223 13.22 5.96 20.60
N PHE A 224 13.62 7.20 20.36
CA PHE A 224 13.28 8.34 21.22
C PHE A 224 12.79 9.52 20.39
N ASP A 225 11.83 10.27 20.95
CA ASP A 225 11.47 11.61 20.44
C ASP A 225 12.49 12.68 20.86
N ALA A 226 12.25 13.94 20.45
CA ALA A 226 13.10 15.08 20.79
C ALA A 226 13.16 15.37 22.32
N ASP A 227 12.14 14.99 23.08
CA ASP A 227 12.06 15.12 24.54
C ASP A 227 12.66 13.93 25.32
N GLU A 228 13.33 13.02 24.64
CA GLU A 228 13.95 11.80 25.19
C GLU A 228 12.97 10.76 25.73
N ASN A 229 11.70 10.77 25.33
CA ASN A 229 10.77 9.71 25.65
C ASN A 229 11.07 8.47 24.79
N ASN A 230 11.13 7.28 25.41
CA ASN A 230 11.34 6.02 24.71
C ASN A 230 10.01 5.43 24.22
N TYR A 231 10.06 4.75 23.08
CA TYR A 231 8.91 4.11 22.43
C TYR A 231 9.18 2.64 22.13
N GLU A 232 8.19 1.78 22.41
CA GLU A 232 8.23 0.35 22.14
C GLU A 232 7.88 0.00 20.71
N TYR A 233 7.13 0.91 20.03
CA TYR A 233 6.77 0.79 18.62
C TYR A 233 7.14 2.07 17.90
N TRP A 234 7.60 1.92 16.66
CA TRP A 234 7.88 3.03 15.76
C TRP A 234 7.24 2.77 14.40
N PHE A 235 6.30 3.62 14.00
CA PHE A 235 5.75 3.66 12.66
C PHE A 235 6.50 4.69 11.82
N LYS A 236 7.04 4.24 10.69
CA LYS A 236 7.72 5.09 9.72
C LYS A 236 6.94 5.12 8.40
N LEU A 237 6.64 6.30 7.88
CA LEU A 237 6.23 6.44 6.49
C LEU A 237 7.46 6.78 5.63
N PHE A 238 8.42 5.88 5.62
CA PHE A 238 9.65 5.96 4.84
C PHE A 238 10.03 4.55 4.35
N PRO A 239 10.25 4.35 3.03
CA PRO A 239 10.42 3.02 2.47
C PRO A 239 11.65 2.28 2.97
N TRP A 240 11.54 0.97 3.15
CA TRP A 240 12.67 0.15 3.58
C TRP A 240 13.83 0.14 2.58
N GLU A 241 13.55 0.13 1.26
CA GLU A 241 14.58 0.15 0.22
C GLU A 241 15.37 1.46 0.21
N ASP A 242 14.70 2.59 0.44
CA ASP A 242 15.33 3.91 0.51
C ASP A 242 16.13 4.03 1.80
N LEU A 243 15.61 3.54 2.93
CA LEU A 243 16.32 3.48 4.20
C LEU A 243 17.61 2.67 4.10
N ALA A 244 17.58 1.56 3.36
CA ALA A 244 18.75 0.70 3.17
C ALA A 244 19.84 1.34 2.32
N THR A 245 19.49 2.21 1.36
CA THR A 245 20.42 2.86 0.44
C THR A 245 20.91 4.20 0.96
N ASP A 246 20.02 5.02 1.48
CA ASP A 246 20.31 6.40 1.86
C ASP A 246 20.77 6.53 3.31
N GLU A 247 20.28 5.64 4.20
CA GLU A 247 20.53 5.68 5.65
C GLU A 247 21.14 4.37 6.19
N SER A 248 22.15 3.84 5.49
CA SER A 248 22.72 2.53 5.78
C SER A 248 23.28 2.39 7.21
N GLU A 249 23.75 3.48 7.85
CA GLU A 249 24.19 3.48 9.26
C GLU A 249 23.00 3.34 10.21
N LEU A 250 21.86 3.94 9.87
CA LEU A 250 20.63 3.79 10.65
C LEU A 250 20.13 2.34 10.58
N VAL A 251 20.21 1.67 9.43
CA VAL A 251 19.85 0.25 9.29
C VAL A 251 20.63 -0.62 10.29
N VAL A 252 21.93 -0.37 10.48
CA VAL A 252 22.73 -1.10 11.48
C VAL A 252 22.17 -0.88 12.89
N THR A 253 21.85 0.38 13.25
CA THR A 253 21.27 0.71 14.55
C THR A 253 19.89 0.05 14.75
N LEU A 254 19.03 0.10 13.73
CA LEU A 254 17.70 -0.53 13.78
C LEU A 254 17.80 -2.05 13.93
N ASN A 255 18.76 -2.68 13.27
CA ASN A 255 19.02 -4.12 13.45
C ASN A 255 19.45 -4.45 14.89
N GLU A 256 20.29 -3.63 15.51
CA GLU A 256 20.65 -3.78 16.93
C GLU A 256 19.44 -3.57 17.86
N ILE A 257 18.60 -2.58 17.60
CA ILE A 257 17.36 -2.31 18.35
C ILE A 257 16.43 -3.53 18.29
N MET A 258 16.20 -4.09 17.10
CA MET A 258 15.35 -5.27 16.91
C MET A 258 15.96 -6.52 17.58
N ASN A 259 17.25 -6.80 17.37
CA ASN A 259 17.95 -7.94 17.97
C ASN A 259 17.92 -7.89 19.50
N ASN A 260 17.99 -6.70 20.09
CA ASN A 260 17.93 -6.49 21.52
C ASN A 260 16.49 -6.33 22.06
N GLN A 261 15.47 -6.49 21.19
CA GLN A 261 14.04 -6.36 21.54
C GLN A 261 13.73 -5.02 22.23
N LYS A 262 14.28 -3.92 21.71
CA LYS A 262 14.10 -2.58 22.28
C LYS A 262 12.91 -1.85 21.70
N ALA A 263 12.62 -2.08 20.41
CA ALA A 263 11.43 -1.57 19.74
C ALA A 263 11.04 -2.49 18.57
N ILE A 264 9.78 -2.38 18.17
CA ILE A 264 9.19 -3.01 16.99
C ILE A 264 8.93 -1.92 15.94
N ILE A 265 9.34 -2.17 14.69
CA ILE A 265 9.20 -1.22 13.58
C ILE A 265 7.99 -1.61 12.72
N LEU A 266 7.16 -0.64 12.40
CA LEU A 266 5.92 -0.77 11.63
C LEU A 266 6.02 0.04 10.32
N ASN A 267 5.66 -0.49 9.14
CA ASN A 267 5.44 -1.90 8.86
C ASN A 267 6.77 -2.67 8.98
N PRO A 268 6.73 -3.97 9.30
CA PRO A 268 7.95 -4.73 9.55
C PRO A 268 8.79 -4.93 8.27
N ALA A 269 10.10 -5.19 8.44
CA ALA A 269 11.03 -5.28 7.32
C ALA A 269 10.66 -6.36 6.29
N TYR A 270 9.97 -7.44 6.67
CA TYR A 270 9.54 -8.46 5.72
C TYR A 270 8.53 -7.95 4.67
N THR A 271 7.83 -6.83 4.94
CA THR A 271 6.92 -6.24 3.93
C THR A 271 7.64 -5.81 2.67
N LEU A 272 8.97 -5.62 2.73
CA LEU A 272 9.77 -5.36 1.55
C LEU A 272 9.77 -6.54 0.56
N LEU A 273 9.59 -7.79 1.02
CA LEU A 273 9.39 -8.92 0.13
C LEU A 273 8.10 -8.76 -0.68
N PHE A 274 7.02 -8.33 -0.03
CA PHE A 274 5.73 -8.09 -0.67
C PHE A 274 5.77 -6.86 -1.62
N GLN A 275 6.52 -5.83 -1.22
CA GLN A 275 6.68 -4.58 -1.98
C GLN A 275 7.46 -4.79 -3.28
N SER A 276 8.44 -5.70 -3.30
CA SER A 276 9.19 -6.02 -4.50
C SER A 276 8.29 -6.65 -5.56
N LYS A 277 8.22 -6.02 -6.74
CA LYS A 277 7.46 -6.58 -7.88
C LYS A 277 8.00 -7.94 -8.34
N GLY A 278 9.24 -8.28 -7.97
CA GLY A 278 9.85 -9.58 -8.25
C GLY A 278 9.12 -10.76 -7.62
N ILE A 279 8.44 -10.55 -6.48
CA ILE A 279 7.68 -11.61 -5.81
C ILE A 279 6.55 -12.15 -6.68
N MET A 280 5.96 -11.33 -7.57
CA MET A 280 4.90 -11.77 -8.48
C MET A 280 5.37 -12.85 -9.46
N LYS A 281 6.68 -12.89 -9.79
CA LYS A 281 7.26 -14.00 -10.57
C LYS A 281 7.28 -15.28 -9.74
N ILE A 282 7.66 -15.21 -8.48
CA ILE A 282 7.65 -16.35 -7.55
C ILE A 282 6.23 -16.86 -7.35
N MET A 283 5.27 -15.94 -7.11
CA MET A 283 3.85 -16.29 -6.99
C MET A 283 3.34 -16.99 -8.24
N TYR A 284 3.66 -16.48 -9.43
CA TYR A 284 3.23 -17.12 -10.68
C TYR A 284 3.79 -18.54 -10.85
N ASP A 285 5.02 -18.79 -10.41
CA ASP A 285 5.60 -20.14 -10.45
C ASP A 285 4.93 -21.10 -9.45
N LEU A 286 4.57 -20.60 -8.26
CA LEU A 286 3.93 -21.41 -7.22
C LEU A 286 2.43 -21.65 -7.52
N PHE A 287 1.75 -20.66 -8.10
CA PHE A 287 0.30 -20.68 -8.34
C PHE A 287 -0.06 -20.37 -9.80
N PRO A 288 0.44 -21.15 -10.79
CA PRO A 288 0.26 -20.84 -12.22
C PRO A 288 -1.21 -20.86 -12.69
N ASP A 289 -2.09 -21.54 -11.95
CA ASP A 289 -3.52 -21.65 -12.25
C ASP A 289 -4.38 -20.61 -11.52
N SER A 290 -3.78 -19.71 -10.75
CA SER A 290 -4.53 -18.66 -10.03
C SER A 290 -5.23 -17.73 -11.02
N PRO A 291 -6.54 -17.46 -10.83
CA PRO A 291 -7.28 -16.54 -11.69
C PRO A 291 -6.82 -15.08 -11.56
N TYR A 292 -6.13 -14.73 -10.45
CA TYR A 292 -5.71 -13.36 -10.13
C TYR A 292 -4.34 -13.01 -10.68
N LEU A 293 -3.46 -13.99 -10.94
CA LEU A 293 -2.10 -13.71 -11.34
C LEU A 293 -1.99 -13.49 -12.85
N LEU A 294 -1.03 -12.65 -13.22
CA LEU A 294 -0.56 -12.45 -14.58
C LEU A 294 0.75 -13.20 -14.77
N LYS A 295 0.98 -13.74 -15.96
CA LYS A 295 2.28 -14.31 -16.28
C LYS A 295 3.38 -13.27 -16.06
N THR A 296 4.34 -13.59 -15.20
CA THR A 296 5.43 -12.70 -14.81
C THR A 296 6.77 -13.42 -14.94
N SER A 297 7.81 -12.73 -15.39
CA SER A 297 9.15 -13.26 -15.62
C SER A 297 10.21 -12.19 -15.33
N PHE A 298 11.42 -12.61 -14.97
CA PHE A 298 12.60 -11.73 -14.93
C PHE A 298 13.20 -11.48 -16.32
N GLU A 299 12.77 -12.24 -17.33
CA GLU A 299 13.18 -12.06 -18.72
C GLU A 299 11.97 -11.67 -19.57
N PRO A 300 12.16 -10.97 -20.70
CA PRO A 300 11.08 -10.60 -21.60
C PRO A 300 10.23 -11.80 -22.03
N LEU A 301 8.91 -11.63 -22.02
CA LEU A 301 7.97 -12.65 -22.47
C LEU A 301 7.94 -12.73 -24.00
N GLU A 302 8.16 -13.93 -24.55
CA GLU A 302 8.16 -14.14 -25.99
C GLU A 302 6.75 -14.01 -26.60
N ASN A 303 6.63 -13.28 -27.71
CA ASN A 303 5.39 -13.13 -28.50
C ASN A 303 4.18 -12.66 -27.69
N THR A 304 4.40 -11.89 -26.62
CA THR A 304 3.36 -11.46 -25.67
C THR A 304 3.44 -9.94 -25.48
N LYS A 305 2.28 -9.27 -25.54
CA LYS A 305 2.20 -7.86 -25.08
C LYS A 305 2.43 -7.85 -23.58
N GLN A 306 3.36 -7.04 -23.11
CA GLN A 306 3.85 -7.08 -21.74
C GLN A 306 4.15 -5.69 -21.19
N VAL A 307 4.29 -5.60 -19.87
CA VAL A 307 4.73 -4.40 -19.17
C VAL A 307 6.07 -4.68 -18.52
N GLU A 308 7.10 -3.91 -18.89
CA GLU A 308 8.38 -3.87 -18.21
C GLU A 308 8.27 -2.91 -17.02
N LYS A 309 8.66 -3.35 -15.83
CA LYS A 309 8.67 -2.56 -14.59
C LYS A 309 9.97 -2.80 -13.83
N THR A 310 10.42 -1.82 -13.06
CA THR A 310 11.51 -2.00 -12.09
C THR A 310 11.01 -2.71 -10.84
N LEU A 311 11.88 -3.44 -10.14
CA LEU A 311 11.51 -4.19 -8.92
C LEU A 311 10.94 -3.27 -7.84
N PHE A 312 11.58 -2.12 -7.62
CA PHE A 312 11.11 -1.05 -6.75
C PHE A 312 10.89 0.19 -7.63
N GLY A 313 9.67 0.55 -7.85
CA GLY A 313 9.26 1.72 -8.64
C GLY A 313 7.88 2.13 -8.19
N ARG A 314 7.60 3.42 -8.24
CA ARG A 314 6.36 4.02 -7.76
C ARG A 314 5.75 4.87 -8.84
N GLU A 315 4.46 5.17 -8.73
CA GLU A 315 3.75 6.14 -9.57
C GLU A 315 3.91 5.89 -11.08
N GLY A 316 4.00 4.61 -11.49
CA GLY A 316 4.19 4.24 -12.88
C GLY A 316 5.56 4.59 -13.48
N ALA A 317 6.48 5.17 -12.68
CA ALA A 317 7.82 5.54 -13.15
C ALA A 317 8.62 4.31 -13.62
N ASN A 318 9.46 4.50 -14.64
CA ASN A 318 10.26 3.46 -15.30
C ASN A 318 9.43 2.26 -15.80
N THR A 319 8.19 2.54 -16.26
CA THR A 319 7.28 1.54 -16.80
C THR A 319 7.22 1.63 -18.33
N LYS A 320 7.25 0.49 -19.02
CA LYS A 320 7.10 0.42 -20.48
C LYS A 320 6.06 -0.62 -20.86
N ILE A 321 5.19 -0.25 -21.79
CA ILE A 321 4.31 -1.20 -22.48
C ILE A 321 4.98 -1.62 -23.79
N ILE A 322 5.19 -2.93 -23.96
CA ILE A 322 5.90 -3.50 -25.10
C ILE A 322 4.92 -4.42 -25.85
N ASP A 323 4.81 -4.26 -27.17
CA ASP A 323 3.96 -5.11 -27.99
C ASP A 323 4.55 -6.55 -28.18
N ALA A 324 3.77 -7.46 -28.76
CA ALA A 324 4.19 -8.83 -29.00
C ALA A 324 5.38 -8.96 -30.00
N ASN A 325 5.76 -7.89 -30.69
CA ASN A 325 6.91 -7.84 -31.60
C ASN A 325 8.15 -7.20 -30.96
N GLY A 326 8.04 -6.77 -29.68
CA GLY A 326 9.13 -6.13 -28.94
C GLY A 326 9.24 -4.62 -29.15
N ASN A 327 8.23 -3.96 -29.76
CA ASN A 327 8.23 -2.50 -29.91
C ASN A 327 7.63 -1.85 -28.66
N ILE A 328 8.26 -0.77 -28.19
CA ILE A 328 7.70 0.06 -27.13
C ILE A 328 6.49 0.82 -27.67
N VAL A 329 5.33 0.63 -27.03
CA VAL A 329 4.06 1.29 -27.38
C VAL A 329 3.88 2.56 -26.57
N GLU A 330 4.24 2.51 -25.28
CA GLU A 330 4.15 3.61 -24.33
C GLU A 330 5.21 3.45 -23.26
N GLN A 331 5.72 4.55 -22.72
CA GLN A 331 6.67 4.53 -21.60
C GLN A 331 6.55 5.77 -20.73
N VAL A 332 6.86 5.58 -19.45
CA VAL A 332 7.08 6.65 -18.47
C VAL A 332 8.51 6.48 -17.95
N ASP A 333 9.31 7.52 -18.05
CA ASP A 333 10.67 7.55 -17.50
C ASP A 333 10.62 7.83 -15.99
N GLY A 334 11.72 7.59 -15.27
CA GLY A 334 11.78 7.83 -13.83
C GLY A 334 13.17 7.60 -13.24
N PRO A 335 13.32 7.74 -11.90
CA PRO A 335 14.63 7.66 -11.23
C PRO A 335 15.09 6.24 -10.91
N TYR A 336 14.30 5.20 -11.21
CA TYR A 336 14.51 3.82 -10.74
C TYR A 336 15.28 2.92 -11.71
N ASP A 337 16.00 3.47 -12.72
CA ASP A 337 16.71 2.69 -13.74
C ASP A 337 17.80 1.74 -13.19
N ASN A 338 18.26 2.00 -11.96
CA ASN A 338 19.28 1.19 -11.30
C ASN A 338 18.76 -0.16 -10.78
N TYR A 339 17.45 -0.33 -10.65
CA TYR A 339 16.85 -1.58 -10.22
C TYR A 339 16.68 -2.57 -11.36
N ASN A 340 16.80 -3.85 -11.05
CA ASN A 340 16.45 -4.93 -11.96
C ASN A 340 14.98 -4.84 -12.37
N LYS A 341 14.62 -5.53 -13.44
CA LYS A 341 13.30 -5.43 -14.06
C LYS A 341 12.54 -6.74 -14.01
N ILE A 342 11.22 -6.62 -14.06
CA ILE A 342 10.31 -7.72 -14.36
C ILE A 342 9.50 -7.41 -15.62
N TYR A 343 8.99 -8.46 -16.22
CA TYR A 343 8.11 -8.44 -17.39
C TYR A 343 6.82 -9.15 -17.02
N GLN A 344 5.73 -8.42 -16.96
CA GLN A 344 4.41 -8.92 -16.63
C GLN A 344 3.52 -8.88 -17.87
N GLU A 345 2.73 -9.93 -18.11
CA GLU A 345 1.74 -9.95 -19.18
C GLU A 345 0.84 -8.71 -19.07
N TYR A 346 0.61 -8.04 -20.21
CA TYR A 346 -0.24 -6.87 -20.24
C TYR A 346 -1.69 -7.24 -20.02
N VAL A 347 -2.34 -6.52 -19.14
CA VAL A 347 -3.80 -6.57 -18.93
C VAL A 347 -4.44 -5.22 -19.22
N GLU A 348 -5.60 -5.25 -19.84
CA GLU A 348 -6.35 -4.05 -20.17
C GLU A 348 -7.18 -3.56 -18.99
N PHE A 349 -6.94 -2.34 -18.52
CA PHE A 349 -7.79 -1.72 -17.51
C PHE A 349 -9.23 -1.52 -18.02
N PRO A 350 -10.25 -1.58 -17.14
CA PRO A 350 -11.59 -1.10 -17.44
C PRO A 350 -11.54 0.38 -17.86
N GLN A 351 -12.45 0.77 -18.75
CA GLN A 351 -12.46 2.14 -19.26
C GLN A 351 -13.88 2.73 -19.31
N ASP A 352 -13.96 4.05 -19.19
CA ASP A 352 -15.19 4.81 -19.37
C ASP A 352 -15.46 5.17 -20.85
N ALA A 353 -16.51 5.95 -21.07
CA ALA A 353 -16.89 6.41 -22.43
C ALA A 353 -15.86 7.39 -23.03
N LYS A 354 -15.03 8.02 -22.21
CA LYS A 354 -13.96 8.94 -22.64
C LYS A 354 -12.65 8.19 -22.90
N LYS A 355 -12.60 6.88 -22.62
CA LYS A 355 -11.45 5.99 -22.69
C LYS A 355 -10.41 6.21 -21.57
N ASP A 356 -10.79 6.93 -20.52
CA ASP A 356 -9.97 6.97 -19.31
C ASP A 356 -9.95 5.57 -18.67
N LYS A 357 -8.80 5.15 -18.17
CA LYS A 357 -8.56 3.85 -17.56
C LYS A 357 -8.76 3.91 -16.04
N TYR A 358 -9.21 2.80 -15.46
CA TYR A 358 -9.47 2.70 -14.03
C TYR A 358 -8.74 1.51 -13.43
N GLN A 359 -7.92 1.78 -12.43
CA GLN A 359 -7.25 0.79 -11.59
C GLN A 359 -7.95 0.76 -10.24
N ALA A 360 -8.22 -0.43 -9.73
CA ALA A 360 -8.78 -0.60 -8.39
C ALA A 360 -7.65 -0.68 -7.36
N GLY A 361 -7.77 0.09 -6.29
CA GLY A 361 -6.95 -0.02 -5.07
C GLY A 361 -7.77 -0.71 -3.98
N VAL A 362 -7.28 -1.83 -3.46
CA VAL A 362 -7.94 -2.56 -2.36
C VAL A 362 -7.05 -2.54 -1.13
N PHE A 363 -7.48 -1.83 -0.09
CA PHE A 363 -6.77 -1.80 1.19
C PHE A 363 -6.94 -3.11 1.93
N PHE A 364 -5.87 -3.51 2.59
CA PHE A 364 -5.76 -4.73 3.39
C PHE A 364 -5.22 -4.39 4.78
N ALA A 365 -5.94 -4.84 5.82
CA ALA A 365 -5.54 -4.76 7.22
C ALA A 365 -6.12 -5.98 7.94
N TYR A 366 -5.34 -7.07 8.00
CA TYR A 366 -5.75 -8.41 8.42
C TYR A 366 -6.68 -9.11 7.41
N GLU A 367 -7.57 -8.37 6.78
CA GLU A 367 -8.43 -8.75 5.67
C GLU A 367 -8.58 -7.58 4.70
N ALA A 368 -9.07 -7.82 3.49
CA ALA A 368 -9.40 -6.75 2.55
C ALA A 368 -10.51 -5.87 3.16
N CYS A 369 -10.31 -4.56 3.22
CA CYS A 369 -11.15 -3.69 4.03
C CYS A 369 -11.65 -2.42 3.34
N GLY A 370 -11.21 -2.14 2.11
CA GLY A 370 -11.72 -0.98 1.38
C GLY A 370 -11.30 -0.96 -0.07
N LEU A 371 -12.16 -0.36 -0.90
CA LEU A 371 -12.00 -0.23 -2.35
C LEU A 371 -11.99 1.23 -2.75
N SER A 372 -11.10 1.59 -3.63
CA SER A 372 -11.09 2.88 -4.33
C SER A 372 -10.56 2.70 -5.75
N PHE A 373 -10.58 3.76 -6.55
CA PHE A 373 -10.08 3.71 -7.92
C PHE A 373 -9.14 4.87 -8.19
N ARG A 374 -8.18 4.62 -9.08
CA ARG A 374 -7.40 5.66 -9.73
C ARG A 374 -7.76 5.70 -11.21
N LYS A 375 -7.91 6.92 -11.75
CA LYS A 375 -8.30 7.18 -13.13
C LYS A 375 -7.16 7.88 -13.86
N GLY A 376 -6.75 7.34 -15.01
CA GLY A 376 -5.65 7.90 -15.79
C GLY A 376 -5.56 7.33 -17.21
N GLY A 377 -4.33 7.29 -17.74
CA GLY A 377 -3.98 6.74 -19.05
C GLY A 377 -3.76 5.21 -19.04
N GLU A 378 -3.02 4.72 -20.03
CA GLU A 378 -2.61 3.31 -20.12
C GLU A 378 -1.60 2.93 -19.01
N ILE A 379 -0.73 3.87 -18.62
CA ILE A 379 0.13 3.79 -17.45
C ILE A 379 -0.43 4.81 -16.46
N LEU A 380 -0.79 4.34 -15.25
CA LEU A 380 -1.23 5.24 -14.18
C LEU A 380 0.01 5.80 -13.48
N ASP A 381 0.05 7.12 -13.35
CA ASP A 381 1.14 7.90 -12.79
C ASP A 381 0.66 8.79 -11.62
N ASN A 382 1.52 9.67 -11.12
CA ASN A 382 1.19 10.60 -10.04
C ASN A 382 0.13 11.65 -10.42
N MET A 383 -0.13 11.89 -11.72
CA MET A 383 -1.19 12.77 -12.20
C MET A 383 -2.55 12.09 -12.31
N SER A 384 -2.61 10.77 -12.07
CA SER A 384 -3.85 9.98 -12.07
C SER A 384 -4.75 10.38 -10.90
N LYS A 385 -6.04 10.58 -11.19
CA LYS A 385 -7.02 11.16 -10.27
C LYS A 385 -7.61 10.09 -9.35
N PHE A 386 -7.88 10.47 -8.11
CA PHE A 386 -8.64 9.61 -7.20
C PHE A 386 -10.12 9.62 -7.55
N VAL A 387 -10.75 8.45 -7.53
CA VAL A 387 -12.19 8.25 -7.77
C VAL A 387 -12.74 7.31 -6.71
N GLY A 388 -13.70 7.80 -5.93
CA GLY A 388 -14.44 6.95 -5.00
C GLY A 388 -15.43 6.02 -5.70
N HIS A 389 -16.12 5.20 -4.95
CA HIS A 389 -17.15 4.31 -5.47
C HIS A 389 -18.46 4.38 -4.68
N VAL A 390 -19.51 3.82 -5.28
CA VAL A 390 -20.80 3.58 -4.62
C VAL A 390 -21.34 2.22 -5.03
N ILE A 391 -21.86 1.47 -4.07
CA ILE A 391 -22.49 0.16 -4.31
C ILE A 391 -23.97 0.39 -4.71
N ALA A 392 -24.36 -0.12 -5.88
CA ALA A 392 -25.71 0.02 -6.44
C ALA A 392 -26.68 -1.03 -5.89
#